data_5f9f9601ed853596d2badc77d2ced7b0
#
_entry.id   5f9f9601ed853596d2badc77d2ced7b0
#
_cell.length_a   1.000
_cell.length_b   1.000
_cell.length_c   1.000
_cell.angle_alpha   90.00
_cell.angle_beta   90.00
_cell.angle_gamma   90.00
#
_symmetry.space_group_name_H-M   'P 1'
#
loop_
_entity.id
_entity.type
_entity.pdbx_description
1 polymer ?
#
loop_
_entity_poly.entity_id
_entity_poly.type
_entity_poly.pdbx_seq_one_letter_code
_entity_poly.pdbx_strand_id
1 'polypeptide(L)'
;MKEISIQSFLEMNGNDIQIIDIREQYEYENGNIDALHIPMDQILHSTDKINHAKQVVIYCQTGRRAAAVIYMLTKQFGFNNIFNLQGGYSSYLEATSNKATV
;
A
#
# COMPACT_ATOMS: atom_id res chain seq x y z
N MET A 1 -2.41 14.21 3.31
CA MET A 1 -2.39 12.85 2.75
C MET A 1 -3.14 11.90 3.65
N LYS A 2 -3.95 11.04 3.08
CA LYS A 2 -4.69 10.05 3.85
C LYS A 2 -3.78 8.88 4.22
N GLU A 3 -3.78 8.54 5.49
CA GLU A 3 -3.02 7.40 6.01
C GLU A 3 -3.96 6.43 6.69
N ILE A 4 -3.59 5.15 6.72
CA ILE A 4 -4.31 4.15 7.47
C ILE A 4 -3.34 3.46 8.41
N SER A 5 -3.74 3.31 9.68
CA SER A 5 -2.92 2.62 10.67
C SER A 5 -2.88 1.11 10.38
N ILE A 6 -1.87 0.43 10.90
CA ILE A 6 -1.78 -1.02 10.75
C ILE A 6 -3.02 -1.69 11.37
N GLN A 7 -3.43 -1.23 12.54
CA GLN A 7 -4.59 -1.82 13.22
C GLN A 7 -5.86 -1.69 12.38
N SER A 8 -6.14 -0.49 11.85
CA SER A 8 -7.30 -0.28 10.99
C SER A 8 -7.22 -1.12 9.73
N PHE A 9 -6.03 -1.21 9.15
CA PHE A 9 -5.81 -2.01 7.95
C PHE A 9 -6.12 -3.50 8.20
N LEU A 10 -5.67 -4.04 9.34
CA LEU A 10 -5.91 -5.44 9.67
C LEU A 10 -7.39 -5.74 9.91
N GLU A 11 -8.18 -4.74 10.22
CA GLU A 11 -9.61 -4.88 10.44
C GLU A 11 -10.44 -4.73 9.16
N MET A 12 -9.82 -4.33 8.05
CA MET A 12 -10.55 -4.13 6.80
C MET A 12 -10.92 -5.44 6.15
N ASN A 13 -12.08 -5.45 5.49
CA ASN A 13 -12.51 -6.60 4.70
C ASN A 13 -11.78 -6.58 3.36
N GLY A 14 -11.08 -7.67 3.03
CA GLY A 14 -10.33 -7.77 1.80
C GLY A 14 -11.15 -7.57 0.53
N ASN A 15 -12.46 -7.81 0.58
CA ASN A 15 -13.33 -7.61 -0.58
C ASN A 15 -13.60 -6.12 -0.85
N ASP A 16 -13.36 -5.26 0.14
CA ASP A 16 -13.67 -3.83 0.06
C ASP A 16 -12.45 -2.98 -0.23
N ILE A 17 -11.27 -3.58 -0.32
CA ILE A 17 -10.04 -2.83 -0.54
C ILE A 17 -9.22 -3.45 -1.67
N GLN A 18 -8.40 -2.60 -2.28
CA GLN A 18 -7.34 -3.04 -3.17
C GLN A 18 -6.01 -2.70 -2.49
N ILE A 19 -5.07 -3.63 -2.50
CA ILE A 19 -3.76 -3.44 -1.88
C ILE A 19 -2.71 -3.46 -3.00
N ILE A 20 -1.87 -2.43 -3.03
CA ILE A 20 -0.84 -2.29 -4.06
C ILE A 20 0.53 -2.12 -3.40
N ASP A 21 1.48 -2.97 -3.78
CA ASP A 21 2.87 -2.91 -3.34
C ASP A 21 3.68 -2.23 -4.43
N ILE A 22 4.34 -1.12 -4.08
CA ILE A 22 5.13 -0.36 -5.06
C ILE A 22 6.64 -0.52 -4.88
N ARG A 23 7.05 -1.52 -4.09
CA ARG A 23 8.45 -1.77 -3.82
C ARG A 23 9.12 -2.42 -5.02
N GLU A 24 10.45 -2.60 -4.91
CA GLU A 24 11.22 -3.32 -5.92
C GLU A 24 10.82 -4.79 -5.96
N GLN A 25 11.09 -5.44 -7.10
CA GLN A 25 10.75 -6.84 -7.31
C GLN A 25 11.33 -7.73 -6.20
N TYR A 26 12.61 -7.53 -5.83
CA TYR A 26 13.23 -8.37 -4.81
C TYR A 26 12.61 -8.18 -3.44
N GLU A 27 12.15 -6.96 -3.13
CA GLU A 27 11.46 -6.70 -1.86
C GLU A 27 10.13 -7.46 -1.82
N TYR A 28 9.39 -7.39 -2.91
CA TYR A 28 8.10 -8.06 -3.03
C TYR A 28 8.26 -9.58 -2.91
N GLU A 29 9.27 -10.14 -3.55
CA GLU A 29 9.51 -11.58 -3.54
C GLU A 29 9.94 -12.08 -2.17
N ASN A 30 10.57 -11.25 -1.36
CA ASN A 30 10.97 -11.61 0.00
C ASN A 30 9.82 -11.61 1.00
N GLY A 31 8.65 -11.22 0.57
CA GLY A 31 7.46 -11.19 1.40
C GLY A 31 6.60 -9.99 1.05
N ASN A 32 5.29 -10.18 1.11
CA ASN A 32 4.34 -9.12 0.80
C ASN A 32 3.03 -9.38 1.53
N ILE A 33 2.06 -8.48 1.35
CA ILE A 33 0.76 -8.57 2.01
C ILE A 33 -0.29 -9.12 1.04
N ASP A 34 0.11 -10.05 0.19
CA ASP A 34 -0.77 -10.62 -0.84
C ASP A 34 -1.38 -9.51 -1.71
N ALA A 35 -0.51 -8.62 -2.18
CA ALA A 35 -0.91 -7.41 -2.88
C ALA A 35 -0.61 -7.49 -4.37
N LEU A 36 -1.29 -6.64 -5.15
CA LEU A 36 -0.93 -6.43 -6.54
C LEU A 36 0.40 -5.66 -6.56
N HIS A 37 1.38 -6.20 -7.28
CA HIS A 37 2.69 -5.57 -7.38
C HIS A 37 2.76 -4.66 -8.59
N ILE A 38 2.89 -3.36 -8.35
CA ILE A 38 3.14 -2.37 -9.40
C ILE A 38 4.29 -1.51 -8.91
N PRO A 39 5.52 -1.77 -9.39
CA PRO A 39 6.69 -1.01 -8.93
C PRO A 39 6.53 0.49 -9.10
N MET A 40 7.19 1.25 -8.25
CA MET A 40 7.08 2.70 -8.20
C MET A 40 7.33 3.35 -9.56
N ASP A 41 8.29 2.83 -10.33
CA ASP A 41 8.63 3.40 -11.64
C ASP A 41 7.59 3.09 -12.73
N GLN A 42 6.61 2.25 -12.42
CA GLN A 42 5.59 1.86 -13.40
C GLN A 42 4.18 2.36 -13.04
N ILE A 43 3.96 2.74 -11.78
CA ILE A 43 2.60 2.95 -11.30
C ILE A 43 1.89 4.12 -11.99
N LEU A 44 2.62 5.19 -12.32
CA LEU A 44 2.00 6.33 -12.99
C LEU A 44 1.61 6.02 -14.44
N HIS A 45 2.14 4.94 -15.00
CA HIS A 45 1.79 4.44 -16.33
C HIS A 45 0.81 3.26 -16.26
N SER A 46 0.34 2.94 -15.06
CA SER A 46 -0.54 1.77 -14.83
C SER A 46 -1.79 2.17 -14.05
N THR A 47 -2.23 3.41 -14.19
CA THR A 47 -3.37 3.93 -13.43
C THR A 47 -4.67 3.20 -13.75
N ASP A 48 -4.75 2.56 -14.91
CA ASP A 48 -5.90 1.71 -15.27
C ASP A 48 -6.05 0.51 -14.35
N LYS A 49 -5.00 0.13 -13.64
CA LYS A 49 -5.04 -1.01 -12.70
C LYS A 49 -5.46 -0.60 -11.29
N ILE A 50 -5.58 0.70 -11.05
CA ILE A 50 -5.96 1.21 -9.73
C ILE A 50 -7.48 1.35 -9.68
N ASN A 51 -8.10 0.75 -8.69
CA ASN A 51 -9.55 0.75 -8.55
C ASN A 51 -10.05 2.13 -8.14
N HIS A 52 -11.14 2.60 -8.77
CA HIS A 52 -11.74 3.89 -8.44
C HIS A 52 -12.91 3.77 -7.46
N ALA A 53 -13.45 2.57 -7.29
CA ALA A 53 -14.64 2.36 -6.46
C ALA A 53 -14.32 1.88 -5.05
N LYS A 54 -13.22 1.16 -4.89
CA LYS A 54 -12.79 0.63 -3.60
C LYS A 54 -11.83 1.58 -2.92
N GLN A 55 -11.64 1.38 -1.62
CA GLN A 55 -10.51 1.99 -0.94
C GLN A 55 -9.24 1.29 -1.42
N VAL A 56 -8.22 2.07 -1.72
CA VAL A 56 -6.94 1.54 -2.21
C VAL A 56 -5.87 1.85 -1.17
N VAL A 57 -5.15 0.81 -0.75
CA VAL A 57 -4.03 0.97 0.17
C VAL A 57 -2.75 0.72 -0.61
N ILE A 58 -1.89 1.74 -0.68
CA ILE A 58 -0.59 1.62 -1.31
C ILE A 58 0.46 1.58 -0.22
N TYR A 59 1.43 0.67 -0.35
CA TYR A 59 2.50 0.59 0.63
C TYR A 59 3.86 0.40 -0.01
N CYS A 60 4.88 0.86 0.70
CA CYS A 60 6.27 0.57 0.43
C CYS A 60 6.89 0.04 1.71
N GLN A 61 8.20 0.08 1.85
CA GLN A 61 8.85 -0.50 3.03
C GLN A 61 8.61 0.31 4.30
N THR A 62 8.65 1.65 4.22
CA THR A 62 8.51 2.53 5.39
C THR A 62 7.44 3.60 5.26
N GLY A 63 6.82 3.72 4.09
CA GLY A 63 5.79 4.73 3.83
C GLY A 63 6.27 5.93 3.02
N ARG A 64 7.59 6.09 2.82
CA ARG A 64 8.13 7.29 2.17
C ARG A 64 7.90 7.28 0.65
N ARG A 65 8.23 6.17 -0.01
CA ARG A 65 8.00 6.04 -1.45
C ARG A 65 6.51 6.11 -1.76
N ALA A 66 5.69 5.46 -0.93
CA ALA A 66 4.25 5.47 -1.08
C ALA A 66 3.68 6.89 -0.95
N ALA A 67 4.19 7.69 -0.03
CA ALA A 67 3.76 9.07 0.13
C ALA A 67 3.96 9.87 -1.16
N ALA A 68 5.13 9.74 -1.78
CA ALA A 68 5.44 10.44 -3.01
C ALA A 68 4.51 10.00 -4.16
N VAL A 69 4.31 8.69 -4.29
CA VAL A 69 3.45 8.14 -5.34
C VAL A 69 2.01 8.58 -5.17
N ILE A 70 1.50 8.53 -3.94
CA ILE A 70 0.10 8.91 -3.67
C ILE A 70 -0.10 10.40 -3.96
N TYR A 71 0.89 11.23 -3.63
CA TYR A 71 0.82 12.66 -3.94
C TYR A 71 0.64 12.86 -5.44
N MET A 72 1.44 12.17 -6.26
CA MET A 72 1.38 12.28 -7.71
C MET A 72 0.06 11.76 -8.26
N LEU A 73 -0.42 10.62 -7.76
CA LEU A 73 -1.69 10.04 -8.20
C LEU A 73 -2.86 10.98 -7.88
N THR A 74 -2.82 11.62 -6.73
CA THR A 74 -3.86 12.55 -6.33
C THR A 74 -3.84 13.81 -7.19
N LYS A 75 -2.65 14.39 -7.38
CA LYS A 75 -2.50 15.66 -8.10
C LYS A 75 -2.69 15.52 -9.60
N GLN A 76 -2.11 14.48 -10.20
CA GLN A 76 -2.09 14.36 -11.66
C GLN A 76 -3.27 13.58 -12.21
N PHE A 77 -3.81 12.63 -11.44
CA PHE A 77 -4.86 11.74 -11.92
C PHE A 77 -6.16 11.85 -11.14
N GLY A 78 -6.21 12.69 -10.11
CA GLY A 78 -7.44 12.95 -9.39
C GLY A 78 -7.94 11.85 -8.47
N PHE A 79 -7.08 10.91 -8.09
CA PHE A 79 -7.50 9.86 -7.15
C PHE A 79 -7.77 10.47 -5.78
N ASN A 80 -8.86 10.06 -5.16
CA ASN A 80 -9.24 10.53 -3.82
C ASN A 80 -9.54 9.37 -2.87
N ASN A 81 -9.24 8.14 -3.28
CA ASN A 81 -9.56 6.92 -2.53
C ASN A 81 -8.33 6.13 -2.13
N ILE A 82 -7.15 6.76 -2.11
CA ILE A 82 -5.88 6.08 -1.85
C ILE A 82 -5.35 6.46 -0.48
N PHE A 83 -4.92 5.44 0.26
CA PHE A 83 -4.37 5.57 1.61
C PHE A 83 -2.95 5.03 1.64
N ASN A 84 -2.08 5.71 2.38
CA ASN A 84 -0.73 5.22 2.65
C ASN A 84 -0.76 4.35 3.91
N LEU A 85 -0.26 3.13 3.82
CA LEU A 85 -0.17 2.26 4.99
C LEU A 85 0.91 2.81 5.92
N GLN A 86 0.50 3.23 7.10
CA GLN A 86 1.37 3.93 8.04
C GLN A 86 2.54 3.05 8.48
N GLY A 87 3.76 3.53 8.23
CA GLY A 87 4.97 2.78 8.54
C GLY A 87 5.31 1.67 7.57
N GLY A 88 4.47 1.45 6.57
CA GLY A 88 4.72 0.51 5.49
C GLY A 88 4.82 -0.94 5.92
N TYR A 89 5.48 -1.73 5.09
CA TYR A 89 5.63 -3.17 5.32
C TYR A 89 6.40 -3.47 6.61
N SER A 90 7.35 -2.60 6.98
CA SER A 90 8.11 -2.77 8.23
C SER A 90 7.18 -2.78 9.44
N SER A 91 6.26 -1.82 9.50
CA SER A 91 5.31 -1.75 10.62
C SER A 91 4.31 -2.90 10.58
N TYR A 92 3.91 -3.32 9.38
CA TYR A 92 3.04 -4.47 9.23
C TYR A 92 3.70 -5.75 9.78
N LEU A 93 4.97 -5.98 9.44
CA LEU A 93 5.72 -7.13 9.93
C LEU A 93 5.85 -7.09 11.46
N GLU A 94 6.18 -5.93 12.00
CA GLU A 94 6.33 -5.77 13.45
C GLU A 94 5.02 -6.10 14.15
N ALA A 95 3.91 -5.58 13.65
CA ALA A 95 2.60 -5.79 14.28
C ALA A 95 2.15 -7.25 14.19
N THR A 96 2.46 -7.94 13.08
CA THR A 96 2.01 -9.31 12.89
C THR A 96 2.95 -10.35 13.50
N SER A 97 4.25 -10.07 13.56
CA SER A 97 5.22 -11.02 14.12
C SER A 97 5.22 -11.03 15.64
N ASN A 98 4.79 -9.95 16.30
CA ASN A 98 4.71 -9.90 17.76
C ASN A 98 3.80 -10.94 18.34
N LYS A 99 2.87 -11.45 17.54
CA LYS A 99 1.96 -12.50 18.00
C LYS A 99 2.61 -13.85 18.14
N ALA A 100 3.74 -14.05 17.49
CA ALA A 100 4.43 -15.33 17.47
C ALA A 100 5.41 -15.51 18.63
N THR A 101 5.70 -14.46 19.37
CA THR A 101 6.72 -14.48 20.41
C THR A 101 6.18 -14.74 21.81
N VAL A 102 4.91 -14.91 21.94
CA VAL A 102 4.26 -15.11 23.25
C VAL A 102 4.23 -16.56 23.65
#